data_26d9e212129c761e0720623312073625
#
_entry.id   26d9e212129c761e0720623312073625
#
_cell.length_a   1.000
_cell.length_b   1.000
_cell.length_c   1.000
_cell.angle_alpha   90.00
_cell.angle_beta   90.00
_cell.angle_gamma   90.00
#
_symmetry.space_group_name_H-M   'P 1'
#
loop_
_entity.id
_entity.type
_entity.pdbx_description
1 polymer ?
#
loop_
_entity_poly.entity_id
_entity_poly.type
_entity_poly.pdbx_seq_one_letter_code
_entity_poly.pdbx_strand_id
1 'polypeptide(L)'
;MFRNIYGLDLGTYEIKIYDKRRDRIRSAKNVIAIRDEKDIFAVGNAAYAMYEKAPENIQVVFPMHHGVIARFHEMQYLLCALLKREGRYPNGA
;
A
#
# COMPACT_ATOMS: atom_id res chain seq x y z
N MET A 1 -3.28 -23.95 -14.29
CA MET A 1 -3.04 -23.04 -13.18
C MET A 1 -3.47 -21.61 -13.49
N PHE A 2 -4.12 -20.99 -12.57
CA PHE A 2 -4.56 -19.63 -12.76
C PHE A 2 -3.58 -18.64 -12.18
N ARG A 3 -3.41 -17.53 -12.88
CA ARG A 3 -2.60 -16.44 -12.40
C ARG A 3 -3.43 -15.21 -12.26
N ASN A 4 -3.14 -14.47 -11.23
CA ASN A 4 -3.76 -13.18 -11.05
C ASN A 4 -2.85 -12.13 -11.67
N ILE A 5 -3.39 -11.38 -12.59
CA ILE A 5 -2.64 -10.37 -13.30
C ILE A 5 -3.16 -9.01 -12.87
N TYR A 6 -2.25 -8.18 -12.38
CA TYR A 6 -2.59 -6.85 -11.91
C TYR A 6 -1.80 -5.81 -12.68
N GLY A 7 -2.47 -4.74 -13.02
CA GLY A 7 -1.79 -3.55 -13.47
C GLY A 7 -1.68 -2.58 -12.31
N LEU A 8 -0.53 -1.98 -12.15
CA LEU A 8 -0.30 -1.03 -11.07
C LEU A 8 0.07 0.32 -11.64
N ASP A 9 -0.61 1.36 -11.16
CA ASP A 9 -0.25 2.73 -11.48
C ASP A 9 0.17 3.37 -10.17
N LEU A 10 1.46 3.59 -10.01
CA LEU A 10 2.04 4.08 -8.77
C LEU A 10 2.17 5.58 -8.81
N GLY A 11 1.26 6.26 -8.14
CA GLY A 11 1.35 7.70 -7.98
C GLY A 11 1.92 8.06 -6.63
N THR A 12 2.40 9.29 -6.49
CA THR A 12 3.02 9.75 -5.24
C THR A 12 2.05 9.62 -4.07
N TYR A 13 0.78 9.90 -4.29
CA TYR A 13 -0.20 9.91 -3.20
C TYR A 13 -1.25 8.82 -3.33
N GLU A 14 -1.35 8.20 -4.49
CA GLU A 14 -2.40 7.22 -4.73
C GLU A 14 -1.89 6.11 -5.64
N ILE A 15 -2.31 4.89 -5.34
CA ILE A 15 -2.00 3.71 -6.14
C ILE A 15 -3.30 3.23 -6.76
N LYS A 16 -3.28 2.96 -8.06
CA LYS A 16 -4.41 2.34 -8.73
C LYS A 16 -4.06 0.91 -9.07
N ILE A 17 -4.95 0.00 -8.75
CA ILE A 17 -4.77 -1.42 -8.97
C ILE A 17 -5.85 -1.89 -9.92
N TYR A 18 -5.42 -2.38 -11.09
CA TYR A 18 -6.32 -2.97 -12.04
C TYR A 18 -6.24 -4.48 -11.94
N ASP A 19 -7.34 -5.10 -11.60
CA ASP A 19 -7.44 -6.56 -11.53
C ASP A 19 -7.98 -7.04 -12.87
N LYS A 20 -7.11 -7.55 -13.71
CA LYS A 20 -7.48 -7.95 -15.05
C LYS A 20 -8.49 -9.08 -15.07
N ARG A 21 -8.34 -10.00 -14.15
CA ARG A 21 -9.23 -11.16 -14.10
C ARG A 21 -10.67 -10.75 -13.79
N ARG A 22 -10.83 -9.80 -12.89
CA ARG A 22 -12.15 -9.32 -12.48
C ARG A 22 -12.59 -8.08 -13.23
N ASP A 23 -11.70 -7.54 -14.04
CA ASP A 23 -11.95 -6.31 -14.80
C ASP A 23 -12.41 -5.19 -13.88
N ARG A 24 -11.65 -4.96 -12.82
CA ARG A 24 -11.95 -3.93 -11.82
C ARG A 24 -10.73 -3.09 -11.53
N ILE A 25 -11.00 -1.83 -11.21
CA ILE A 25 -9.96 -0.91 -10.78
C ILE A 25 -10.26 -0.50 -9.35
N ARG A 26 -9.24 -0.50 -8.52
CA ARG A 26 -9.34 -0.07 -7.15
C ARG A 26 -8.23 0.93 -6.85
N SER A 27 -8.55 1.92 -6.03
CA SER A 27 -7.58 2.93 -5.63
C SER A 27 -7.28 2.78 -4.15
N ALA A 28 -6.05 3.08 -3.80
CA ALA A 28 -5.63 3.11 -2.40
C ALA A 28 -4.64 4.24 -2.22
N LYS A 29 -4.61 4.81 -1.01
CA LYS A 29 -3.63 5.85 -0.71
C LYS A 29 -2.24 5.23 -0.61
N ASN A 30 -1.25 5.92 -1.16
CA ASN A 30 0.13 5.45 -1.16
C ASN A 30 0.81 5.94 0.11
N VAL A 31 0.46 5.31 1.23
CA VAL A 31 0.91 5.76 2.53
C VAL A 31 0.92 4.58 3.49
N ILE A 32 1.81 4.64 4.47
CA ILE A 32 1.97 3.57 5.45
C ILE A 32 2.19 4.19 6.82
N ALA A 33 1.63 3.57 7.85
CA ALA A 33 1.82 4.03 9.22
C ALA A 33 2.71 3.04 9.95
N ILE A 34 3.75 3.56 10.59
CA ILE A 34 4.76 2.77 11.28
C ILE A 34 4.70 3.09 12.77
N ARG A 35 4.66 2.04 13.59
CA ARG A 35 4.59 2.18 15.04
C ARG A 35 5.95 1.90 15.66
N ASP A 36 6.33 2.77 16.60
CA ASP A 36 7.59 2.62 17.35
C ASP A 36 8.78 2.47 16.41
N GLU A 37 8.70 3.13 15.25
CA GLU A 37 9.78 3.18 14.26
C GLU A 37 10.12 1.85 13.61
N LYS A 38 9.33 0.80 13.82
CA LYS A 38 9.67 -0.50 13.25
C LYS A 38 8.48 -1.36 12.83
N ASP A 39 7.34 -1.23 13.47
CA ASP A 39 6.20 -2.11 13.17
C ASP A 39 5.23 -1.44 12.23
N ILE A 40 4.79 -2.17 11.22
CA ILE A 40 3.77 -1.65 10.33
C ILE A 40 2.43 -1.71 11.05
N PHE A 41 1.83 -0.56 11.23
CA PHE A 41 0.56 -0.44 11.94
C PHE A 41 -0.64 -0.42 11.01
N ALA A 42 -0.53 0.27 9.89
CA ALA A 42 -1.62 0.39 8.93
C ALA A 42 -1.05 0.73 7.57
N VAL A 43 -1.83 0.45 6.52
CA VAL A 43 -1.42 0.74 5.15
C VAL A 43 -2.60 1.35 4.40
N GLY A 44 -2.29 2.09 3.36
CA GLY A 44 -3.31 2.60 2.45
C GLY A 44 -4.25 3.58 3.12
N ASN A 45 -5.54 3.40 2.88
CA ASN A 45 -6.54 4.34 3.37
C ASN A 45 -6.58 4.40 4.90
N ALA A 46 -6.35 3.27 5.56
CA ALA A 46 -6.32 3.24 7.01
C ALA A 46 -5.16 4.09 7.56
N ALA A 47 -4.01 4.00 6.91
CA ALA A 47 -2.86 4.81 7.31
C ALA A 47 -3.13 6.29 7.04
N TYR A 48 -3.72 6.58 5.91
CA TYR A 48 -4.01 7.97 5.57
C TYR A 48 -4.97 8.62 6.56
N ALA A 49 -5.93 7.84 7.06
CA ALA A 49 -6.88 8.35 8.05
C ALA A 49 -6.19 8.79 9.33
N MET A 50 -4.97 8.31 9.58
CA MET A 50 -4.20 8.69 10.75
C MET A 50 -3.30 9.90 10.52
N TYR A 51 -3.23 10.35 9.28
CA TYR A 51 -2.35 11.47 8.95
C TYR A 51 -2.75 12.71 9.76
N GLU A 52 -1.76 13.30 10.41
CA GLU A 52 -1.93 14.48 11.26
C GLU A 52 -2.72 14.23 12.56
N LYS A 53 -3.18 13.01 12.80
CA LYS A 53 -3.92 12.69 14.01
C LYS A 53 -3.27 11.57 14.81
N ALA A 54 -2.17 11.04 14.33
CA ALA A 54 -1.60 9.86 14.93
C ALA A 54 -0.97 10.17 16.29
N PRO A 55 -0.97 9.20 17.22
CA PRO A 55 -0.20 9.34 18.45
C PRO A 55 1.28 9.51 18.15
N GLU A 56 2.04 9.94 19.15
CA GLU A 56 3.46 10.22 18.95
C GLU A 56 4.27 9.03 18.48
N ASN A 57 3.86 7.83 18.86
CA ASN A 57 4.60 6.65 18.48
C ASN A 57 4.23 6.11 17.09
N ILE A 58 3.29 6.76 16.40
CA ILE A 58 2.90 6.37 15.06
C ILE A 58 3.40 7.41 14.07
N GLN A 59 4.15 6.97 13.10
CA GLN A 59 4.63 7.85 12.04
C GLN A 59 3.96 7.48 10.72
N VAL A 60 3.36 8.46 10.07
CA VAL A 60 2.71 8.26 8.77
C VAL A 60 3.70 8.66 7.69
N VAL A 61 4.00 7.73 6.79
CA VAL A 61 5.07 7.88 5.82
C VAL A 61 4.52 7.68 4.41
N PHE A 62 4.99 8.52 3.49
CA PHE A 62 4.66 8.40 2.08
C PHE A 62 5.88 7.80 1.38
N PRO A 63 5.78 6.54 0.90
CA PRO A 63 6.96 5.86 0.34
C PRO A 63 7.47 6.44 -0.96
N MET A 64 6.66 7.26 -1.64
CA MET A 64 7.08 7.87 -2.90
C MET A 64 7.08 9.38 -2.80
N HIS A 65 8.04 9.99 -3.47
CA HIS A 65 8.15 11.45 -3.57
C HIS A 65 8.39 11.81 -5.02
N HIS A 66 7.57 12.70 -5.55
CA HIS A 66 7.73 13.20 -6.91
C HIS A 66 7.83 12.07 -7.94
N GLY A 67 7.01 11.02 -7.75
CA GLY A 67 6.96 9.91 -8.68
C GLY A 67 8.10 8.91 -8.54
N VAL A 68 8.94 9.05 -7.51
CA VAL A 68 10.08 8.17 -7.29
C VAL A 68 9.91 7.44 -5.97
N ILE A 69 10.22 6.14 -5.96
CA ILE A 69 10.17 5.36 -4.73
C ILE A 69 11.34 5.76 -3.85
N ALA A 70 11.04 6.33 -2.68
CA ALA A 70 12.05 6.76 -1.74
C ALA A 70 12.27 5.76 -0.62
N ARG A 71 11.29 4.89 -0.36
CA ARG A 71 11.35 3.91 0.73
C ARG A 71 10.93 2.55 0.20
N PHE A 72 11.90 1.77 -0.19
CA PHE A 72 11.64 0.49 -0.87
C PHE A 72 10.93 -0.54 -0.01
N HIS A 73 11.38 -0.70 1.25
CA HIS A 73 10.78 -1.72 2.11
C HIS A 73 9.32 -1.40 2.39
N GLU A 74 9.05 -0.14 2.67
CA GLU A 74 7.68 0.27 2.96
C GLU A 74 6.81 0.13 1.73
N MET A 75 7.34 0.50 0.56
CA MET A 75 6.60 0.38 -0.68
C MET A 75 6.27 -1.09 -0.98
N GLN A 76 7.26 -1.95 -0.80
CA GLN A 76 7.07 -3.37 -1.05
C GLN A 76 6.02 -3.96 -0.12
N TYR A 77 6.09 -3.61 1.16
CA TYR A 77 5.10 -4.09 2.12
C TYR A 77 3.70 -3.60 1.76
N LEU A 78 3.60 -2.33 1.41
CA LEU A 78 2.33 -1.73 1.05
C LEU A 78 1.70 -2.43 -0.14
N LEU A 79 2.47 -2.66 -1.19
CA LEU A 79 1.96 -3.34 -2.38
C LEU A 79 1.51 -4.76 -2.07
N CYS A 80 2.30 -5.49 -1.29
CA CYS A 80 1.92 -6.84 -0.90
C CYS A 80 0.62 -6.85 -0.11
N ALA A 81 0.48 -5.91 0.81
CA ALA A 81 -0.72 -5.84 1.63
C ALA A 81 -1.95 -5.50 0.78
N LEU A 82 -1.81 -4.60 -0.17
CA LEU A 82 -2.93 -4.23 -1.03
C LEU A 82 -3.35 -5.38 -1.94
N LEU A 83 -2.39 -6.08 -2.52
CA LEU A 83 -2.69 -7.21 -3.38
C LEU A 83 -3.32 -8.36 -2.59
N LYS A 84 -2.90 -8.53 -1.37
CA LYS A 84 -3.48 -9.55 -0.50
C LYS A 84 -4.95 -9.27 -0.24
N ARG A 85 -5.30 -8.00 -0.09
CA ARG A 85 -6.69 -7.61 0.12
C ARG A 85 -7.58 -7.93 -1.05
N GLU A 86 -7.00 -8.06 -2.24
CA GLU A 86 -7.78 -8.45 -3.41
C GLU A 86 -8.22 -9.90 -3.34
N GLY A 87 -7.76 -10.64 -2.33
CA GLY A 87 -8.14 -12.02 -2.16
C GLY A 87 -7.48 -12.93 -3.15
N ARG A 88 -6.42 -12.48 -3.77
CA ARG A 88 -5.72 -13.23 -4.81
C ARG A 88 -4.30 -13.56 -4.46
N TYR A 89 -3.81 -12.96 -3.42
CA TYR A 89 -2.43 -13.15 -3.05
C TYR A 89 -2.24 -14.54 -2.46
N PRO A 90 -1.23 -15.27 -2.89
CA PRO A 90 -1.01 -16.61 -2.37
C PRO A 90 -0.71 -16.57 -0.89
N ASN A 91 -1.00 -17.68 -0.23
CA ASN A 91 -0.72 -17.79 1.19
C ASN A 91 0.75 -17.61 1.47
N GLY A 92 1.03 -16.82 2.49
CA GLY A 92 2.39 -16.61 2.91
C GLY A 92 3.17 -15.70 2.01
N ALA A 93 2.56 -15.20 0.98
CA ALA A 93 3.26 -14.34 0.05
C ALA A 93 2.95 -12.90 0.31
#